data_cbee8e8bf4388cfc076388309b554b5c
#
_entry.id   cbee8e8bf4388cfc076388309b554b5c
#
_cell.length_a   1.000
_cell.length_b   1.000
_cell.length_c   1.000
_cell.angle_alpha   90.00
_cell.angle_beta   90.00
_cell.angle_gamma   90.00
#
_symmetry.space_group_name_H-M   'P 1'
#
loop_
_entity.id
_entity.type
_entity.pdbx_description
1 polymer ?
#
loop_
_entity_poly.entity_id
_entity_poly.type
_entity_poly.pdbx_seq_one_letter_code
_entity_poly.pdbx_strand_id
1 'polypeptide(L)' 'MMKLKSEEFAEFFKSQTETGMDYFVVTVFLKDGRNFPQTVVSGGCITQIRGQTEIPFMESDIDHFVVTHDKWKW' A
#
# COMPACT_ATOMS: atom_id res chain seq x y z
N MET A 1 -11.08 1.49 3.66
CA MET A 1 -9.94 2.42 3.53
C MET A 1 -9.19 2.48 4.84
N MET A 2 -7.87 2.42 4.80
CA MET A 2 -7.04 2.49 6.00
C MET A 2 -6.06 3.65 5.88
N LYS A 3 -6.14 4.63 6.79
CA LYS A 3 -5.21 5.74 6.81
C LYS A 3 -3.89 5.30 7.45
N LEU A 4 -2.78 5.58 6.77
CA LEU A 4 -1.45 5.28 7.28
C LEU A 4 -1.00 6.43 8.17
N LYS A 5 -0.72 6.13 9.43
CA LYS A 5 -0.35 7.14 10.43
C LYS A 5 1.15 7.16 10.72
N SER A 6 1.88 6.12 10.28
CA SER A 6 3.31 6.01 10.54
C SER A 6 4.09 7.06 9.76
N GLU A 7 4.96 7.80 10.42
CA GLU A 7 5.86 8.73 9.77
C GLU A 7 6.83 8.02 8.84
N GLU A 8 7.25 6.81 9.21
CA GLU A 8 8.13 6.00 8.39
C GLU A 8 7.50 5.70 7.03
N PHE A 9 6.22 5.34 7.01
CA PHE A 9 5.52 5.08 5.76
C PHE A 9 5.28 6.37 4.97
N ALA A 10 4.96 7.46 5.64
CA ALA A 10 4.80 8.75 4.99
C ALA A 10 6.09 9.18 4.30
N GLU A 11 7.22 9.05 4.97
CA GLU A 11 8.53 9.36 4.39
C GLU A 11 8.85 8.45 3.21
N PHE A 12 8.53 7.16 3.34
CA PHE A 12 8.74 6.20 2.26
C PHE A 12 8.01 6.64 0.99
N PHE A 13 6.72 6.96 1.10
CA PHE A 13 5.92 7.34 -0.07
C PHE A 13 6.30 8.70 -0.63
N LYS A 14 6.80 9.62 0.19
CA LYS A 14 7.32 10.89 -0.28
C LYS A 14 8.49 10.73 -1.23
N SER A 15 9.32 9.72 -1.01
CA SER A 15 10.53 9.48 -1.80
C SER A 15 10.28 8.64 -3.05
N GLN A 16 9.07 8.10 -3.22
CA GLN A 16 8.74 7.20 -4.33
C GLN A 16 8.08 7.97 -5.48
N THR A 17 8.30 7.47 -6.70
CA THR A 17 7.59 7.96 -7.87
C THR A 17 6.21 7.32 -7.91
N GLU A 18 5.17 8.13 -8.07
CA GLU A 18 3.80 7.63 -8.14
C GLU A 18 3.60 6.72 -9.35
N THR A 19 2.80 5.67 -9.19
CA THR A 19 2.46 4.75 -10.27
C THR A 19 1.55 5.44 -11.30
N GLY A 20 0.63 6.24 -10.81
CA GLY A 20 -0.27 7.03 -11.61
C GLY A 20 -0.50 8.38 -10.95
N MET A 21 -1.48 9.15 -11.43
CA MET A 21 -1.78 10.44 -10.84
C MET A 21 -2.37 10.25 -9.45
N ASP A 22 -1.63 10.72 -8.44
CA ASP A 22 -2.04 10.73 -7.03
C ASP A 22 -2.22 9.33 -6.41
N TYR A 23 -1.60 8.29 -6.99
CA TYR A 23 -1.67 6.97 -6.37
C TYR A 23 -0.42 6.12 -6.62
N PHE A 24 -0.23 5.14 -5.74
CA PHE A 24 0.82 4.13 -5.85
C PHE A 24 0.17 2.76 -5.91
N VAL A 25 0.71 1.87 -6.74
CA VAL A 25 0.36 0.45 -6.69
C VAL A 25 1.55 -0.27 -6.07
N VAL A 26 1.32 -0.93 -4.96
CA VAL A 26 2.38 -1.52 -4.14
C VAL A 26 2.07 -2.96 -3.78
N THR A 27 3.11 -3.68 -3.34
CA THR A 27 2.95 -4.93 -2.61
C THR A 27 3.17 -4.61 -1.15
N VAL A 28 2.23 -5.00 -0.31
CA VAL A 28 2.33 -4.86 1.15
C VAL A 28 2.90 -6.15 1.71
N PHE A 29 3.98 -6.06 2.47
CA PHE A 29 4.57 -7.21 3.17
C PHE A 29 4.26 -7.10 4.65
N LEU A 30 3.65 -8.14 5.20
CA LEU A 30 3.30 -8.18 6.60
C LEU A 30 4.40 -8.85 7.43
N LYS A 31 4.42 -8.54 8.71
CA LYS A 31 5.43 -9.08 9.64
C LYS A 31 5.34 -10.58 9.81
N ASP A 32 4.17 -11.18 9.54
CA ASP A 32 3.95 -12.61 9.64
C ASP A 32 4.32 -13.38 8.36
N GLY A 33 4.82 -12.69 7.34
CA GLY A 33 5.24 -13.29 6.08
C GLY A 33 4.21 -13.24 4.96
N ARG A 34 2.99 -12.81 5.25
CA ARG A 34 1.97 -12.65 4.19
C ARG A 34 2.29 -11.42 3.35
N ASN A 35 1.83 -11.41 2.10
CA ASN A 35 1.94 -10.24 1.26
C ASN A 35 0.68 -10.05 0.42
N PHE A 36 0.44 -8.81 0.01
CA PHE A 36 -0.72 -8.45 -0.78
C PHE A 36 -0.27 -7.57 -1.94
N PRO A 37 -0.10 -8.16 -3.13
CA PRO A 37 0.24 -7.37 -4.33
C PRO A 37 -0.98 -6.61 -4.82
N GLN A 38 -0.76 -5.66 -5.72
CA GLN A 38 -1.85 -4.85 -6.30
C GLN A 38 -2.68 -4.16 -5.22
N THR A 39 -1.98 -3.46 -4.32
CA THR A 39 -2.60 -2.64 -3.28
C THR A 39 -2.46 -1.18 -3.69
N VAL A 40 -3.55 -0.44 -3.68
CA VAL A 40 -3.55 0.98 -4.04
C VAL A 40 -3.41 1.84 -2.79
N VAL A 41 -2.41 2.72 -2.81
CA VAL A 41 -2.21 3.72 -1.76
C VAL A 41 -2.39 5.09 -2.40
N SER A 42 -3.31 5.87 -1.87
CA SER A 42 -3.61 7.21 -2.37
C SER A 42 -3.87 8.15 -1.20
N GLY A 43 -3.27 9.34 -1.24
CA GLY A 43 -3.45 10.34 -0.19
C GLY A 43 -3.06 9.86 1.20
N GLY A 44 -2.07 8.99 1.30
CA GLY A 44 -1.63 8.44 2.58
C GLY A 44 -2.56 7.36 3.14
N CYS A 45 -3.46 6.81 2.30
CA CYS A 45 -4.40 5.78 2.72
C CYS A 45 -4.30 4.57 1.79
N ILE A 46 -4.45 3.37 2.35
CA ILE A 46 -4.68 2.18 1.55
C ILE A 46 -6.15 2.20 1.18
N THR A 47 -6.46 2.29 -0.11
CA THR A 47 -7.84 2.42 -0.59
C THR A 47 -8.43 1.12 -1.10
N GLN A 48 -7.61 0.28 -1.73
CA GLN A 48 -8.06 -0.98 -2.31
C GLN A 48 -6.96 -2.00 -2.30
N ILE A 49 -7.34 -3.26 -2.19
CA ILE A 49 -6.45 -4.40 -2.39
C ILE A 49 -7.16 -5.31 -3.39
N ARG A 50 -6.50 -5.65 -4.48
CA ARG A 50 -7.08 -6.50 -5.50
C ARG A 50 -7.50 -7.85 -4.92
N GLY A 51 -8.76 -8.21 -5.18
CA GLY A 51 -9.31 -9.48 -4.71
C GLY A 51 -9.83 -9.43 -3.28
N GLN A 52 -9.78 -8.28 -2.61
CA GLN A 52 -10.26 -8.12 -1.24
C GLN A 52 -11.36 -7.06 -1.20
N THR A 53 -12.40 -7.33 -0.43
CA THR A 53 -13.47 -6.35 -0.22
C THR A 53 -13.15 -5.45 0.99
N GLU A 54 -12.30 -5.93 1.89
CA GLU A 54 -11.87 -5.19 3.06
C GLU A 54 -10.36 -5.35 3.22
N ILE A 55 -9.75 -4.49 4.02
CA ILE A 55 -8.33 -4.58 4.31
C ILE A 55 -8.15 -5.59 5.45
N PRO A 56 -7.52 -6.77 5.19
CA PRO A 56 -7.50 -7.87 6.16
C PRO A 56 -6.36 -7.78 7.18
N PHE A 57 -5.81 -6.60 7.40
CA PHE A 57 -4.70 -6.39 8.35
C PHE A 57 -4.78 -4.99 8.92
N MET A 58 -4.02 -4.74 9.97
CA MET A 58 -3.86 -3.42 10.57
C MET A 58 -2.52 -2.81 10.17
N GLU A 59 -2.39 -1.50 10.31
CA GLU A 59 -1.13 -0.82 10.00
C GLU A 59 0.03 -1.41 10.81
N SER A 60 -0.20 -1.78 12.06
CA SER A 60 0.83 -2.37 12.91
C SER A 60 1.32 -3.74 12.41
N ASP A 61 0.55 -4.40 11.55
CA ASP A 61 0.94 -5.68 10.95
C ASP A 61 1.88 -5.51 9.76
N ILE A 62 2.01 -4.30 9.23
CA ILE A 62 2.77 -4.03 8.02
C ILE A 62 4.27 -3.95 8.34
N ASP A 63 5.06 -4.76 7.64
CA ASP A 63 6.50 -4.69 7.74
C ASP A 63 7.06 -3.61 6.80
N HIS A 64 6.71 -3.68 5.53
CA HIS A 64 7.16 -2.69 4.53
C HIS A 64 6.30 -2.75 3.28
N PHE A 65 6.52 -1.78 2.40
CA PHE A 65 5.88 -1.71 1.09
C PHE A 65 6.95 -1.78 -0.01
N VAL A 66 6.57 -2.34 -1.16
CA VAL A 66 7.39 -2.27 -2.37
C VAL A 66 6.53 -1.66 -3.47
N VAL A 67 6.99 -0.54 -4.03
CA VAL A 67 6.29 0.11 -5.14
C VAL A 67 6.64 -0.64 -6.41
N THR A 68 5.63 -1.19 -7.08
CA THR A 68 5.84 -2.08 -8.22
C THR A 68 5.83 -1.36 -9.56
N HIS A 69 5.26 -0.15 -9.62
CA HIS A 69 5.06 0.62 -10.85
C HIS A 69 4.13 -0.06 -11.86
N ASP A 70 3.48 -1.13 -11.47
CA ASP A 70 2.45 -1.76 -12.28
C ASP A 70 1.15 -1.00 -12.13
N LYS A 71 0.45 -0.79 -13.24
CA LYS A 71 -0.85 -0.14 -13.17
C LYS A 71 -1.86 -1.07 -12.51
N TRP A 72 -2.84 -0.46 -11.85
CA TRP A 72 -3.93 -1.20 -11.26
C TRP A 72 -4.66 -2.01 -12.32
N LYS A 73 -4.86 -3.29 -12.07
CA LYS A 73 -5.60 -4.20 -12.95
C LYS A 73 -6.79 -4.76 -12.20
N TRP A 74 -7.92 -4.69 -12.83
CA TRP A 74 -9.16 -5.19 -12.25
C TRP A 74 -9.34 -6.69 -12.48
#